data_635a6e354f76cf07a2147bb5b381ea7b
#
_entry.id   635a6e354f76cf07a2147bb5b381ea7b
#
_cell.length_a   1.000
_cell.length_b   1.000
_cell.length_c   1.000
_cell.angle_alpha   90.00
_cell.angle_beta   90.00
_cell.angle_gamma   90.00
#
_symmetry.space_group_name_H-M   'P 1'
#
loop_
_entity.id
_entity.type
_entity.pdbx_description
1 polymer ?
#
loop_
_entity_poly.entity_id
_entity_poly.type
_entity_poly.pdbx_seq_one_letter_code
_entity_poly.pdbx_strand_id
1 'polypeptide(L)'
;MKSKELAEYLCKRLIAEGFAVQRYDAYKTDSIYLKLDFGVCNSIRIADHPGKRYLKYRYNIGSFVKKYRYENKRGLLRLYFRQDQAEILMEQILRDRKSKIKRYGADRYRRYAKENRVENSQKKGFWRQAWIVGEGNGN
;
A
#
# COMPACT_ATOMS: atom_id res chain seq x y z
N MET A 1 6.44 -17.95 7.07
CA MET A 1 7.29 -16.81 6.68
C MET A 1 7.15 -15.72 7.72
N LYS A 2 8.24 -15.18 8.20
CA LYS A 2 8.22 -14.09 9.18
C LYS A 2 7.86 -12.78 8.49
N SER A 3 7.40 -11.80 9.27
CA SER A 3 6.97 -10.50 8.75
C SER A 3 8.03 -9.83 7.88
N LYS A 4 9.30 -9.85 8.32
CA LYS A 4 10.39 -9.24 7.56
C LYS A 4 10.63 -9.94 6.23
N GLU A 5 10.58 -11.26 6.20
CA GLU A 5 10.73 -12.04 4.98
C GLU A 5 9.58 -11.77 4.02
N LEU A 6 8.36 -11.72 4.54
CA LEU A 6 7.17 -11.42 3.75
C LEU A 6 7.23 -10.00 3.19
N ALA A 7 7.68 -9.04 4.00
CA ALA A 7 7.85 -7.66 3.55
C ALA A 7 8.88 -7.56 2.41
N GLU A 8 10.01 -8.25 2.54
CA GLU A 8 11.03 -8.29 1.50
C GLU A 8 10.49 -8.91 0.21
N TYR A 9 9.76 -10.01 0.34
CA TYR A 9 9.12 -10.68 -0.80
C TYR A 9 8.14 -9.74 -1.52
N LEU A 10 7.26 -9.10 -0.76
CA LEU A 10 6.28 -8.18 -1.33
C LEU A 10 6.95 -6.96 -1.95
N CYS A 11 7.97 -6.40 -1.32
CA CYS A 11 8.73 -5.28 -1.89
C CYS A 11 9.34 -5.66 -3.24
N LYS A 12 9.98 -6.81 -3.34
CA LYS A 12 10.56 -7.27 -4.60
C LYS A 12 9.50 -7.45 -5.68
N ARG A 13 8.37 -8.05 -5.32
CA ARG A 13 7.25 -8.26 -6.25
C ARG A 13 6.69 -6.92 -6.74
N LEU A 14 6.47 -5.98 -5.83
CA LEU A 14 5.92 -4.67 -6.16
C LEU A 14 6.89 -3.85 -7.01
N ILE A 15 8.16 -3.85 -6.67
CA ILE A 15 9.19 -3.16 -7.44
C ILE A 15 9.29 -3.73 -8.86
N ALA A 16 9.23 -5.05 -9.00
CA ALA A 16 9.24 -5.71 -10.31
C ALA A 16 8.05 -5.29 -11.17
N GLU A 17 6.93 -4.95 -10.54
CA GLU A 17 5.73 -4.47 -11.25
C GLU A 17 5.72 -2.94 -11.44
N GLY A 18 6.81 -2.26 -11.08
CA GLY A 18 6.97 -0.84 -11.33
C GLY A 18 6.43 0.09 -10.25
N PHE A 19 6.08 -0.43 -9.08
CA PHE A 19 5.61 0.41 -7.97
C PHE A 19 6.74 1.19 -7.33
N ALA A 20 6.45 2.41 -6.92
CA ALA A 20 7.22 3.07 -5.88
C ALA A 20 6.79 2.50 -4.53
N VAL A 21 7.73 2.11 -3.70
CA VAL A 21 7.46 1.48 -2.41
C VAL A 21 8.21 2.20 -1.30
N GLN A 22 7.47 2.68 -0.32
CA GLN A 22 8.02 3.20 0.93
C GLN A 22 7.76 2.19 2.03
N ARG A 23 8.72 1.98 2.90
CA ARG A 23 8.62 1.01 4.00
C ARG A 23 8.87 1.67 5.34
N TYR A 24 8.08 1.27 6.33
CA TYR A 24 8.25 1.66 7.72
C TYR A 24 8.09 0.43 8.62
N ASP A 25 9.11 0.14 9.41
CA ASP A 25 9.07 -0.94 10.40
C ASP A 25 8.78 -0.31 11.76
N ALA A 26 7.63 -0.65 12.33
CA ALA A 26 7.24 -0.13 13.64
C ALA A 26 8.15 -0.70 14.73
N TYR A 27 8.64 0.17 15.60
CA TYR A 27 9.56 -0.26 16.66
C TYR A 27 8.85 -0.78 17.92
N LYS A 28 7.58 -0.40 18.12
CA LYS A 28 6.78 -0.85 19.26
C LYS A 28 6.01 -2.14 19.01
N THR A 29 5.84 -2.50 17.75
CA THR A 29 5.12 -3.70 17.33
C THR A 29 5.92 -4.34 16.20
N ASP A 30 5.59 -5.59 15.86
CA ASP A 30 6.22 -6.26 14.73
C ASP A 30 5.53 -5.93 13.40
N SER A 31 4.77 -4.84 13.36
CA SER A 31 4.08 -4.42 12.15
C SER A 31 5.03 -3.73 11.19
N ILE A 32 4.88 -4.06 9.91
CA ILE A 32 5.61 -3.43 8.81
C ILE A 32 4.58 -2.80 7.88
N TYR A 33 4.83 -1.56 7.48
CA TYR A 33 3.94 -0.81 6.60
C TYR A 33 4.62 -0.55 5.28
N LEU A 34 3.91 -0.82 4.19
CA LEU A 34 4.36 -0.52 2.83
C LEU A 34 3.37 0.45 2.20
N LYS A 35 3.86 1.58 1.71
CA LYS A 35 3.06 2.58 1.01
C LYS A 35 3.35 2.48 -0.48
N LEU A 36 2.30 2.42 -1.30
CA LEU A 36 2.40 2.14 -2.72
C LEU A 36 2.16 3.40 -3.54
N ASP A 37 3.08 3.70 -4.46
CA ASP A 37 3.03 4.89 -5.33
C ASP A 37 2.75 6.15 -4.52
N PHE A 38 3.47 6.31 -3.42
CA PHE A 38 3.33 7.43 -2.48
C PHE A 38 1.90 7.61 -1.98
N GLY A 39 1.17 6.51 -1.83
CA GLY A 39 -0.20 6.48 -1.30
C GLY A 39 -1.29 6.54 -2.35
N VAL A 40 -0.99 6.82 -3.62
CA VAL A 40 -2.00 6.80 -4.69
C VAL A 40 -2.61 5.41 -4.82
N CYS A 41 -1.79 4.37 -4.64
CA CYS A 41 -2.25 2.98 -4.65
C CYS A 41 -2.34 2.37 -3.24
N ASN A 42 -2.62 3.20 -2.24
CA ASN A 42 -2.88 2.77 -0.85
C ASN A 42 -1.64 2.23 -0.11
N SER A 43 -1.88 1.41 0.90
CA SER A 43 -0.81 0.86 1.74
C SER A 43 -1.16 -0.54 2.21
N ILE A 44 -0.12 -1.29 2.58
CA ILE A 44 -0.21 -2.62 3.15
C ILE A 44 0.30 -2.55 4.58
N ARG A 45 -0.37 -3.23 5.50
CA ARG A 45 0.17 -3.49 6.83
C ARG A 45 0.40 -4.99 6.96
N ILE A 46 1.60 -5.36 7.33
CA ILE A 46 1.96 -6.73 7.67
C ILE A 46 2.04 -6.79 9.19
N ALA A 47 1.19 -7.60 9.81
CA ALA A 47 1.17 -7.75 11.25
C ALA A 47 1.45 -9.22 11.61
N ASP A 48 2.37 -9.45 12.53
CA ASP A 48 2.78 -10.78 12.94
C ASP A 48 2.87 -10.88 14.47
N HIS A 49 1.78 -10.57 15.14
CA HIS A 49 1.67 -10.76 16.57
C HIS A 49 0.43 -11.60 16.86
N PRO A 50 0.32 -12.20 18.06
CA PRO A 50 -0.80 -13.09 18.39
C PRO A 50 -2.15 -12.47 18.03
N GLY A 51 -2.98 -13.25 17.32
CA GLY A 51 -4.29 -12.82 16.88
C GLY A 51 -4.34 -11.92 15.66
N LYS A 52 -3.17 -11.53 15.08
CA LYS A 52 -3.13 -10.56 13.97
C LYS A 52 -2.14 -10.94 12.87
N ARG A 53 -2.20 -12.18 12.42
CA ARG A 53 -1.34 -12.65 11.32
C ARG A 53 -2.06 -12.52 10.00
N TYR A 54 -2.16 -11.29 9.50
CA TYR A 54 -2.83 -11.03 8.24
C TYR A 54 -2.21 -9.85 7.51
N LEU A 55 -2.42 -9.83 6.22
CA LEU A 55 -2.10 -8.69 5.38
C LEU A 55 -3.32 -7.78 5.31
N LYS A 56 -3.09 -6.48 5.36
CA LYS A 56 -4.14 -5.49 5.35
C LYS A 56 -3.86 -4.47 4.26
N TYR A 57 -4.75 -4.40 3.33
CA TYR A 57 -4.69 -3.45 2.24
C TYR A 57 -5.82 -2.44 2.41
N ARG A 58 -5.53 -1.17 2.30
CA ARG A 58 -6.49 -0.10 2.50
C ARG A 58 -6.76 0.66 1.22
N TYR A 59 -8.02 0.94 1.00
CA TYR A 59 -8.44 1.86 -0.04
C TYR A 59 -8.95 3.14 0.55
N ASN A 60 -8.65 4.23 -0.13
CA ASN A 60 -9.40 5.47 0.02
C ASN A 60 -10.31 5.52 -1.21
N ILE A 61 -11.60 5.20 -1.02
CA ILE A 61 -12.44 4.87 -2.15
C ILE A 61 -13.61 5.82 -2.41
N GLY A 62 -13.51 7.05 -2.26
CA GLY A 62 -14.51 8.00 -2.75
C GLY A 62 -15.86 7.36 -3.12
N SER A 63 -16.29 7.43 -4.38
CA SER A 63 -17.55 6.84 -4.84
C SER A 63 -17.61 5.31 -4.85
N PHE A 64 -16.46 4.63 -4.80
CA PHE A 64 -16.41 3.18 -4.72
C PHE A 64 -16.90 2.64 -3.39
N VAL A 65 -16.71 3.40 -2.34
CA VAL A 65 -17.02 3.01 -0.97
C VAL A 65 -18.46 2.58 -0.81
N LYS A 66 -19.35 3.21 -1.52
CA LYS A 66 -20.79 2.92 -1.43
C LYS A 66 -21.17 1.53 -1.92
N LYS A 67 -20.30 0.88 -2.68
CA LYS A 67 -20.54 -0.46 -3.20
C LYS A 67 -20.04 -1.57 -2.27
N TYR A 68 -19.19 -1.22 -1.31
CA TYR A 68 -18.57 -2.20 -0.41
C TYR A 68 -18.88 -1.82 1.03
N ARG A 69 -19.45 -2.75 1.75
CA ARG A 69 -19.91 -2.52 3.13
C ARG A 69 -18.79 -2.59 4.17
N TYR A 70 -17.55 -2.65 3.74
CA TYR A 70 -16.39 -2.78 4.62
C TYR A 70 -15.67 -1.46 4.86
N GLU A 71 -16.32 -0.35 4.56
CA GLU A 71 -15.78 0.96 4.84
C GLU A 71 -15.95 1.31 6.32
N ASN A 72 -14.97 2.00 6.87
CA ASN A 72 -15.15 2.62 8.16
C ASN A 72 -15.86 3.97 7.97
N LYS A 73 -16.11 4.68 9.09
CA LYS A 73 -16.79 5.99 9.07
C LYS A 73 -16.05 7.05 8.25
N ARG A 74 -14.78 6.82 7.86
CA ARG A 74 -13.97 7.74 7.06
C ARG A 74 -13.95 7.39 5.58
N GLY A 75 -14.74 6.42 5.17
CA GLY A 75 -14.78 5.98 3.77
C GLY A 75 -13.56 5.18 3.34
N LEU A 76 -12.95 4.44 4.24
CA LEU A 76 -11.79 3.59 3.96
C LEU A 76 -12.21 2.14 3.88
N LEU A 77 -11.91 1.48 2.77
CA LEU A 77 -12.05 0.04 2.64
C LEU A 77 -10.80 -0.64 3.17
N ARG A 78 -11.00 -1.70 3.92
CA ARG A 78 -9.91 -2.54 4.43
C ARG A 78 -10.13 -3.96 3.98
N LEU A 79 -9.15 -4.51 3.28
CA LEU A 79 -9.14 -5.90 2.88
C LEU A 79 -8.10 -6.65 3.71
N TYR A 80 -8.46 -7.84 4.15
CA TYR A 80 -7.62 -8.67 5.01
C TYR A 80 -7.27 -9.96 4.28
N PHE A 81 -5.99 -10.33 4.34
CA PHE A 81 -5.46 -11.51 3.68
C PHE A 81 -4.62 -12.29 4.68
N ARG A 82 -4.59 -13.61 4.56
CA ARG A 82 -3.61 -14.42 5.30
C ARG A 82 -2.25 -14.32 4.61
N GLN A 83 -1.20 -14.65 5.34
CA GLN A 83 0.16 -14.60 4.79
C GLN A 83 0.35 -15.53 3.59
N ASP A 84 -0.36 -16.66 3.58
CA ASP A 84 -0.32 -17.59 2.45
C ASP A 84 -1.13 -17.11 1.24
N GLN A 85 -1.79 -15.96 1.35
CA GLN A 85 -2.57 -15.34 0.28
C GLN A 85 -1.84 -14.13 -0.33
N ALA A 86 -0.53 -14.04 -0.17
CA ALA A 86 0.25 -12.91 -0.68
C ALA A 86 0.07 -12.68 -2.18
N GLU A 87 -0.01 -13.74 -2.97
CA GLU A 87 -0.22 -13.60 -4.42
C GLU A 87 -1.65 -13.14 -4.76
N ILE A 88 -2.63 -13.52 -3.97
CA ILE A 88 -4.00 -13.01 -4.12
C ILE A 88 -4.04 -11.50 -3.82
N LEU A 89 -3.34 -11.07 -2.78
CA LEU A 89 -3.17 -9.66 -2.47
C LEU A 89 -2.49 -8.91 -3.63
N MET A 90 -1.43 -9.48 -4.20
CA MET A 90 -0.74 -8.89 -5.34
C MET A 90 -1.66 -8.69 -6.54
N GLU A 91 -2.47 -9.70 -6.86
CA GLU A 91 -3.46 -9.58 -7.93
C GLU A 91 -4.45 -8.45 -7.68
N GLN A 92 -4.91 -8.32 -6.44
CA GLN A 92 -5.83 -7.26 -6.06
C GLN A 92 -5.19 -5.88 -6.23
N ILE A 93 -3.95 -5.73 -5.77
CA ILE A 93 -3.20 -4.48 -5.88
C ILE A 93 -3.00 -4.10 -7.35
N LEU A 94 -2.58 -5.04 -8.18
CA LEU A 94 -2.36 -4.79 -9.62
C LEU A 94 -3.65 -4.36 -10.30
N ARG A 95 -4.74 -5.00 -9.96
CA ARG A 95 -6.07 -4.68 -10.49
C ARG A 95 -6.50 -3.27 -10.09
N ASP A 96 -6.27 -2.91 -8.83
CA ASP A 96 -6.63 -1.59 -8.32
C ASP A 96 -5.80 -0.49 -8.95
N ARG A 97 -4.50 -0.72 -9.12
CA ARG A 97 -3.62 0.23 -9.79
C ARG A 97 -4.06 0.45 -11.23
N LYS A 98 -4.32 -0.63 -11.94
CA LYS A 98 -4.78 -0.57 -13.33
C LYS A 98 -6.10 0.20 -13.45
N SER A 99 -7.01 -0.04 -12.54
CA SER A 99 -8.30 0.66 -12.48
C SER A 99 -8.12 2.15 -12.23
N LYS A 100 -7.24 2.54 -11.32
CA LYS A 100 -6.95 3.95 -11.03
C LYS A 100 -6.25 4.65 -12.19
N ILE A 101 -5.30 3.97 -12.84
CA ILE A 101 -4.62 4.50 -14.01
C ILE A 101 -5.62 4.73 -15.15
N LYS A 102 -6.54 3.79 -15.35
CA LYS A 102 -7.60 3.91 -16.34
C LYS A 102 -8.53 5.09 -16.03
N ARG A 103 -8.87 5.26 -14.76
CA ARG A 103 -9.78 6.32 -14.31
C ARG A 103 -9.18 7.72 -14.42
N TYR A 104 -7.92 7.88 -13.99
CA TYR A 104 -7.26 9.18 -13.95
C TYR A 104 -6.47 9.49 -15.22
N GLY A 105 -6.03 8.48 -15.94
CA GLY A 105 -5.03 8.58 -16.99
C GLY A 105 -3.62 8.45 -16.41
N ALA A 106 -2.69 7.93 -17.21
CA ALA A 106 -1.33 7.65 -16.76
C ALA A 106 -0.59 8.92 -16.30
N ASP A 107 -0.75 10.03 -17.01
CA ASP A 107 -0.08 11.28 -16.67
C ASP A 107 -0.56 11.85 -15.35
N ARG A 108 -1.87 11.81 -15.13
CA ARG A 108 -2.47 12.33 -13.90
C ARG A 108 -2.11 11.44 -12.71
N TYR A 109 -2.10 10.14 -12.91
CA TYR A 109 -1.68 9.20 -11.87
C TYR A 109 -0.23 9.47 -11.42
N ARG A 110 0.69 9.64 -12.38
CA ARG A 110 2.08 10.00 -12.09
C ARG A 110 2.21 11.32 -11.36
N ARG A 111 1.42 12.30 -11.77
CA ARG A 111 1.42 13.61 -11.13
C ARG A 111 0.97 13.52 -9.68
N TYR A 112 -0.08 12.74 -9.39
CA TYR A 112 -0.55 12.54 -8.03
C TYR A 112 0.52 11.85 -7.17
N ALA A 113 1.20 10.86 -7.71
CA ALA A 113 2.28 10.19 -6.99
C ALA A 113 3.42 11.17 -6.66
N LYS A 114 3.79 12.00 -7.62
CA LYS A 114 4.82 13.02 -7.43
C LYS A 114 4.43 14.07 -6.38
N GLU A 115 3.20 14.57 -6.44
CA GLU A 115 2.67 15.52 -5.48
C GLU A 115 2.62 14.91 -4.07
N ASN A 116 2.18 13.67 -3.95
CA ASN A 116 2.15 12.96 -2.67
C ASN A 116 3.54 12.73 -2.11
N ARG A 117 4.54 12.52 -2.96
CA ARG A 117 5.92 12.36 -2.51
C ARG A 117 6.41 13.62 -1.80
N VAL A 118 6.19 14.79 -2.39
CA VAL A 118 6.54 16.07 -1.79
C VAL A 118 5.77 16.27 -0.48
N GLU A 119 4.47 16.06 -0.51
CA GLU A 119 3.62 16.18 0.66
C GLU A 119 4.04 15.25 1.80
N ASN A 120 4.34 13.98 1.48
CA ASN A 120 4.76 13.00 2.48
C ASN A 120 6.08 13.39 3.16
N SER A 121 6.99 14.07 2.47
CA SER A 121 8.26 14.52 3.07
C SER A 121 8.03 15.57 4.15
N GLN A 122 6.90 16.25 4.12
CA GLN A 122 6.53 17.30 5.10
C GLN A 122 5.59 16.78 6.19
N LYS A 123 5.05 15.57 6.04
CA LYS A 123 4.12 15.00 7.03
C LYS A 123 4.80 14.68 8.35
N LYS A 124 4.07 14.91 9.44
CA LYS A 124 4.41 14.39 10.76
C LYS A 124 3.88 12.96 10.88
N GLY A 125 4.53 12.16 11.73
CA GLY A 125 4.11 10.79 11.98
C GLY A 125 5.05 9.76 11.37
N PHE A 126 4.66 8.49 11.41
CA PHE A 126 5.56 7.40 11.05
C PHE A 126 5.94 7.37 9.58
N TRP A 127 5.11 7.86 8.66
CA TRP A 127 5.44 7.91 7.24
C TRP A 127 6.59 8.86 6.92
N ARG A 128 6.85 9.83 7.79
CA ARG A 128 8.03 10.69 7.68
C ARG A 128 9.32 9.90 7.89
N GLN A 129 9.26 8.83 8.68
CA GLN A 129 10.40 7.97 8.99
C GLN A 129 10.53 6.80 8.02
N ALA A 130 9.58 6.63 7.10
CA ALA A 130 9.61 5.58 6.10
C ALA A 130 10.73 5.86 5.08
N TRP A 131 11.38 4.80 4.64
CA TRP A 131 12.40 4.92 3.60
C TRP A 131 11.88 4.38 2.27
N ILE A 132 12.43 4.91 1.18
CA ILE A 132 12.06 4.48 -0.16
C ILE A 132 12.85 3.22 -0.51
N VAL A 133 12.14 2.11 -0.69
CA VAL A 133 12.74 0.83 -1.08
C VAL A 133 12.92 0.77 -2.59
N GLY A 134 11.98 1.37 -3.33
CA GLY A 134 12.05 1.47 -4.79
C GLY A 134 11.32 2.72 -5.27
N GLU A 135 11.90 3.38 -6.27
CA GLU A 135 11.37 4.65 -6.81
C GLU A 135 10.20 4.46 -7.79
N GLY A 136 9.98 3.22 -8.24
CA GLY A 136 9.02 2.98 -9.32
C GLY A 136 9.62 3.31 -10.68
N ASN A 137 8.85 3.03 -11.72
CA ASN A 137 9.28 3.26 -13.10
C ASN A 137 8.57 4.44 -13.79
N GLY A 138 7.97 5.31 -13.01
CA GLY A 138 7.29 6.49 -13.54
C GLY A 138 5.91 6.24 -14.15
N ASN A 139 5.37 5.07 -13.96
CA ASN A 139 4.02 4.75 -14.43
C ASN A 139 2.96 5.13 -13.41
#